data_a9012b18605c3745e7cbb6bc414c5a72
#
_entry.id   a9012b18605c3745e7cbb6bc414c5a72
#
_cell.length_a   1.000
_cell.length_b   1.000
_cell.length_c   1.000
_cell.angle_alpha   90.00
_cell.angle_beta   90.00
_cell.angle_gamma   90.00
#
_symmetry.space_group_name_H-M   'P 1'
#
loop_
_entity.id
_entity.type
_entity.pdbx_description
1 polymer ?
#
loop_
_entity_poly.entity_id
_entity_poly.type
_entity_poly.pdbx_seq_one_letter_code
_entity_poly.pdbx_strand_id
1 'polypeptide(L)'
;ILIDMGHPGHVHFFKNFIWEMEKKGHTVLITARNKEITLDLLSKYHFDFIPVGRQKSGKFNLIKEWVLRDLQILKIAREFHPDFLMGIGNPSVAHVAKLLSKKSLVFTDTEHAKFANGVTFPFADVICTPSCFNYDAGPKQVRYNGYHELAYLHPNRFTPNPDVLTELDLAEDDPFIIVRFVSWQASHDVGQHGIRDKV
;
A
#
# COMPACT_ATOMS: atom_id res chain seq x y z
N ILE A 1 -2.12 -13.02 10.48
CA ILE A 1 -2.46 -11.97 9.49
C ILE A 1 -1.39 -11.99 8.41
N LEU A 2 -1.77 -11.92 7.12
CA LEU A 2 -0.84 -11.71 6.01
C LEU A 2 -1.09 -10.31 5.42
N ILE A 3 -0.02 -9.49 5.30
CA ILE A 3 -0.09 -8.14 4.72
C ILE A 3 0.79 -8.09 3.48
N ASP A 4 0.19 -7.75 2.31
CA ASP A 4 0.94 -7.60 1.07
C ASP A 4 1.16 -6.14 0.70
N MET A 5 2.43 -5.74 0.58
CA MET A 5 2.86 -4.37 0.37
C MET A 5 3.47 -4.18 -1.01
N GLY A 6 2.91 -3.28 -1.81
CA GLY A 6 3.35 -3.00 -3.19
C GLY A 6 4.05 -1.66 -3.37
N HIS A 7 4.18 -0.83 -2.31
CA HIS A 7 4.69 0.54 -2.41
C HIS A 7 5.21 1.02 -1.03
N PRO A 8 6.20 1.93 -0.95
CA PRO A 8 6.69 2.47 0.33
C PRO A 8 5.59 3.06 1.22
N GLY A 9 4.59 3.74 0.64
CA GLY A 9 3.42 4.25 1.38
C GLY A 9 2.64 3.18 2.14
N HIS A 10 2.61 1.93 1.64
CA HIS A 10 1.96 0.82 2.34
C HIS A 10 2.70 0.44 3.62
N VAL A 11 4.04 0.55 3.62
CA VAL A 11 4.85 0.30 4.82
C VAL A 11 4.49 1.31 5.91
N HIS A 12 4.43 2.60 5.56
CA HIS A 12 4.02 3.63 6.52
C HIS A 12 2.60 3.41 7.02
N PHE A 13 1.67 3.06 6.14
CA PHE A 13 0.28 2.82 6.47
C PHE A 13 0.11 1.67 7.47
N PHE A 14 0.80 0.56 7.27
CA PHE A 14 0.63 -0.64 8.09
C PHE A 14 1.56 -0.73 9.30
N LYS A 15 2.66 0.03 9.39
CA LYS A 15 3.67 -0.13 10.45
C LYS A 15 3.08 -0.09 11.87
N ASN A 16 2.25 0.91 12.15
CA ASN A 16 1.64 1.05 13.47
C ASN A 16 0.64 -0.06 13.76
N PHE A 17 -0.11 -0.49 12.75
CA PHE A 17 -1.02 -1.63 12.86
C PHE A 17 -0.26 -2.92 13.16
N ILE A 18 0.86 -3.17 12.48
CA ILE A 18 1.70 -4.37 12.70
C ILE A 18 2.18 -4.40 14.15
N TRP A 19 2.83 -3.34 14.62
CA TRP A 19 3.31 -3.27 16.00
C TRP A 19 2.20 -3.47 17.04
N GLU A 20 1.01 -2.93 16.81
CA GLU A 20 -0.13 -3.14 17.71
C GLU A 20 -0.65 -4.59 17.69
N MET A 21 -0.66 -5.23 16.51
CA MET A 21 -1.10 -6.62 16.38
C MET A 21 -0.10 -7.58 17.04
N GLU A 22 1.19 -7.38 16.81
CA GLU A 22 2.25 -8.17 17.43
C GLU A 22 2.22 -8.02 18.96
N LYS A 23 2.05 -6.79 19.48
CA LYS A 23 1.90 -6.52 20.89
C LYS A 23 0.69 -7.22 21.53
N LYS A 24 -0.36 -7.46 20.74
CA LYS A 24 -1.56 -8.22 21.14
C LYS A 24 -1.39 -9.74 20.99
N GLY A 25 -0.21 -10.22 20.58
CA GLY A 25 0.08 -11.63 20.40
C GLY A 25 -0.35 -12.23 19.06
N HIS A 26 -0.69 -11.39 18.08
CA HIS A 26 -0.98 -11.86 16.73
C HIS A 26 0.30 -12.02 15.92
N THR A 27 0.37 -13.07 15.11
CA THR A 27 1.46 -13.25 14.15
C THR A 27 1.13 -12.51 12.86
N VAL A 28 2.06 -11.67 12.41
CA VAL A 28 1.97 -10.93 11.15
C VAL A 28 3.05 -11.40 10.21
N LEU A 29 2.68 -11.78 8.99
CA LEU A 29 3.60 -12.08 7.90
C LEU A 29 3.45 -10.99 6.83
N ILE A 30 4.58 -10.43 6.42
CA ILE A 30 4.64 -9.40 5.40
C ILE A 30 5.16 -10.01 4.11
N THR A 31 4.42 -9.82 3.02
CA THR A 31 4.94 -10.00 1.66
C THR A 31 5.13 -8.63 1.03
N ALA A 32 6.24 -8.41 0.33
CA ALA A 32 6.54 -7.09 -0.21
C ALA A 32 7.08 -7.15 -1.63
N ARG A 33 6.62 -6.23 -2.48
CA ARG A 33 7.15 -6.05 -3.83
C ARG A 33 8.47 -5.29 -3.78
N ASN A 34 9.46 -5.77 -4.51
CA ASN A 34 10.69 -4.99 -4.73
C ASN A 34 10.39 -3.83 -5.69
N LYS A 35 9.98 -2.71 -5.11
CA LYS A 35 9.64 -1.47 -5.79
C LYS A 35 10.18 -0.29 -4.99
N GLU A 36 10.93 0.59 -5.64
CA GLU A 36 11.51 1.77 -4.99
C GLU A 36 12.25 1.39 -3.69
N ILE A 37 12.04 2.12 -2.61
CA ILE A 37 12.64 1.89 -1.29
C ILE A 37 11.79 1.00 -0.38
N THR A 38 10.82 0.24 -0.91
CA THR A 38 9.88 -0.55 -0.06
C THR A 38 10.61 -1.53 0.84
N LEU A 39 11.56 -2.30 0.29
CA LEU A 39 12.29 -3.31 1.06
C LEU A 39 13.26 -2.69 2.06
N ASP A 40 13.93 -1.60 1.68
CA ASP A 40 14.85 -0.86 2.55
C ASP A 40 14.08 -0.25 3.74
N LEU A 41 12.87 0.24 3.48
CA LEU A 41 12.01 0.81 4.51
C LEU A 41 11.53 -0.25 5.51
N LEU A 42 11.15 -1.43 5.03
CA LEU A 42 10.80 -2.57 5.89
C LEU A 42 11.99 -2.98 6.77
N SER A 43 13.18 -3.09 6.18
CA SER A 43 14.41 -3.39 6.91
C SER A 43 14.74 -2.32 7.94
N LYS A 44 14.55 -1.03 7.62
CA LYS A 44 14.77 0.09 8.54
C LYS A 44 13.82 0.06 9.76
N TYR A 45 12.60 -0.45 9.57
CA TYR A 45 11.65 -0.65 10.68
C TYR A 45 11.81 -2.01 11.38
N HIS A 46 12.82 -2.81 10.98
CA HIS A 46 13.11 -4.13 11.53
C HIS A 46 11.96 -5.14 11.38
N PHE A 47 11.21 -5.02 10.30
CA PHE A 47 10.18 -6.00 9.96
C PHE A 47 10.78 -7.16 9.16
N ASP A 48 10.40 -8.39 9.54
CA ASP A 48 10.64 -9.57 8.71
C ASP A 48 9.65 -9.60 7.55
N PHE A 49 10.14 -9.85 6.33
CA PHE A 49 9.29 -9.88 5.14
C PHE A 49 9.79 -10.88 4.09
N ILE A 50 8.88 -11.33 3.25
CA ILE A 50 9.18 -12.17 2.09
C ILE A 50 9.05 -11.32 0.82
N PRO A 51 10.14 -11.12 0.05
CA PRO A 51 10.05 -10.38 -1.21
C PRO A 51 9.27 -11.19 -2.25
N VAL A 52 8.26 -10.57 -2.89
CA VAL A 52 7.42 -11.17 -3.93
C VAL A 52 7.29 -10.25 -5.14
N GLY A 53 7.63 -10.79 -6.31
CA GLY A 53 7.55 -10.07 -7.57
C GLY A 53 8.58 -8.94 -7.70
N ARG A 54 8.84 -8.55 -8.96
CA ARG A 54 9.62 -7.36 -9.32
C ARG A 54 8.80 -6.56 -10.33
N GLN A 55 8.81 -5.25 -10.22
CA GLN A 55 8.13 -4.41 -11.20
C GLN A 55 8.83 -4.53 -12.56
N LYS A 56 8.07 -4.96 -13.58
CA LYS A 56 8.50 -4.92 -14.99
C LYS A 56 7.61 -3.94 -15.73
N SER A 57 8.17 -3.20 -16.68
CA SER A 57 7.43 -2.28 -17.54
C SER A 57 6.75 -3.02 -18.70
N GLY A 58 5.54 -2.56 -19.11
CA GLY A 58 4.80 -3.04 -20.26
C GLY A 58 3.43 -3.66 -19.94
N LYS A 59 2.40 -3.32 -20.75
CA LYS A 59 0.99 -3.72 -20.49
C LYS A 59 0.75 -5.24 -20.50
N PHE A 60 1.38 -5.98 -21.43
CA PHE A 60 1.27 -7.45 -21.51
C PHE A 60 1.98 -8.16 -20.33
N ASN A 61 3.01 -7.53 -19.79
CA ASN A 61 3.72 -8.05 -18.63
C ASN A 61 2.91 -7.88 -17.33
N LEU A 62 1.98 -6.92 -17.28
CA LEU A 62 1.22 -6.60 -16.08
C LEU A 62 0.30 -7.76 -15.63
N ILE A 63 -0.49 -8.33 -16.55
CA ILE A 63 -1.40 -9.46 -16.24
C ILE A 63 -0.58 -10.69 -15.86
N LYS A 64 0.46 -11.00 -16.62
CA LYS A 64 1.36 -12.12 -16.30
C LYS A 64 2.02 -11.94 -14.93
N GLU A 65 2.45 -10.73 -14.63
CA GLU A 65 3.04 -10.40 -13.34
C GLU A 65 2.05 -10.58 -12.19
N TRP A 66 0.79 -10.16 -12.36
CA TRP A 66 -0.25 -10.36 -11.35
C TRP A 66 -0.52 -11.84 -11.10
N VAL A 67 -0.69 -12.64 -12.15
CA VAL A 67 -0.91 -14.09 -11.99
C VAL A 67 0.28 -14.76 -11.28
N LEU A 68 1.50 -14.43 -11.65
CA LEU A 68 2.70 -14.97 -10.99
C LEU A 68 2.77 -14.54 -9.53
N ARG A 69 2.38 -13.29 -9.23
CA ARG A 69 2.31 -12.78 -7.86
C ARG A 69 1.23 -13.49 -7.05
N ASP A 70 0.05 -13.68 -7.63
CA ASP A 70 -1.03 -14.43 -6.98
C ASP A 70 -0.57 -15.84 -6.61
N LEU A 71 0.14 -16.54 -7.50
CA LEU A 71 0.69 -17.86 -7.23
C LEU A 71 1.75 -17.87 -6.14
N GLN A 72 2.63 -16.87 -6.11
CA GLN A 72 3.64 -16.72 -5.05
C GLN A 72 2.99 -16.47 -3.70
N ILE A 73 2.05 -15.51 -3.62
CA ILE A 73 1.34 -15.20 -2.38
C ILE A 73 0.46 -16.39 -1.94
N LEU A 74 -0.17 -17.08 -2.87
CA LEU A 74 -0.96 -18.29 -2.58
C LEU A 74 -0.09 -19.39 -1.92
N LYS A 75 1.12 -19.62 -2.45
CA LYS A 75 2.04 -20.59 -1.85
C LYS A 75 2.40 -20.18 -0.42
N ILE A 76 2.82 -18.93 -0.22
CA ILE A 76 3.19 -18.39 1.09
C ILE A 76 1.99 -18.47 2.07
N ALA A 77 0.81 -18.06 1.63
CA ALA A 77 -0.39 -18.09 2.45
C ALA A 77 -0.83 -19.53 2.82
N ARG A 78 -0.60 -20.52 1.94
CA ARG A 78 -0.85 -21.94 2.27
C ARG A 78 0.08 -22.48 3.35
N GLU A 79 1.33 -22.02 3.38
CA GLU A 79 2.30 -22.41 4.41
C GLU A 79 2.06 -21.69 5.73
N PHE A 80 1.69 -20.40 5.66
CA PHE A 80 1.48 -19.54 6.84
C PHE A 80 0.10 -19.69 7.49
N HIS A 81 -0.93 -20.14 6.74
CA HIS A 81 -2.32 -20.28 7.20
C HIS A 81 -2.92 -19.01 7.82
N PRO A 82 -2.92 -17.84 7.14
CA PRO A 82 -3.47 -16.62 7.70
C PRO A 82 -4.99 -16.70 7.89
N ASP A 83 -5.54 -16.04 8.91
CA ASP A 83 -6.98 -15.83 9.06
C ASP A 83 -7.46 -14.69 8.18
N PHE A 84 -6.63 -13.66 8.04
CA PHE A 84 -6.90 -12.45 7.25
C PHE A 84 -5.76 -12.13 6.30
N LEU A 85 -6.12 -11.65 5.10
CA LEU A 85 -5.19 -11.07 4.15
C LEU A 85 -5.53 -9.58 3.96
N MET A 86 -4.52 -8.71 3.97
CA MET A 86 -4.70 -7.27 3.91
C MET A 86 -3.76 -6.62 2.89
N GLY A 87 -4.21 -5.52 2.27
CA GLY A 87 -3.39 -4.74 1.34
C GLY A 87 -4.09 -3.48 0.84
N ILE A 88 -3.33 -2.61 0.17
CA ILE A 88 -3.85 -1.39 -0.44
C ILE A 88 -3.88 -1.56 -1.96
N GLY A 89 -5.07 -1.39 -2.57
CA GLY A 89 -5.28 -1.47 -4.02
C GLY A 89 -4.70 -2.75 -4.64
N ASN A 90 -4.83 -3.88 -3.95
CA ASN A 90 -4.06 -5.10 -4.24
C ASN A 90 -4.97 -6.27 -4.64
N PRO A 91 -5.06 -6.59 -5.94
CA PRO A 91 -5.85 -7.72 -6.42
C PRO A 91 -5.44 -9.06 -5.80
N SER A 92 -4.13 -9.30 -5.64
CA SER A 92 -3.61 -10.57 -5.14
C SER A 92 -4.12 -10.92 -3.75
N VAL A 93 -4.29 -9.92 -2.88
CA VAL A 93 -4.86 -10.11 -1.53
C VAL A 93 -6.29 -10.66 -1.62
N ALA A 94 -7.13 -10.06 -2.47
CA ALA A 94 -8.52 -10.45 -2.63
C ALA A 94 -8.65 -11.84 -3.31
N HIS A 95 -7.88 -12.07 -4.37
CA HIS A 95 -7.88 -13.33 -5.11
C HIS A 95 -7.43 -14.50 -4.24
N VAL A 96 -6.29 -14.35 -3.56
CA VAL A 96 -5.71 -15.42 -2.73
C VAL A 96 -6.61 -15.71 -1.51
N ALA A 97 -7.13 -14.68 -0.86
CA ALA A 97 -8.08 -14.87 0.23
C ALA A 97 -9.31 -15.66 -0.23
N LYS A 98 -9.88 -15.31 -1.39
CA LYS A 98 -11.03 -16.01 -1.97
C LYS A 98 -10.71 -17.48 -2.28
N LEU A 99 -9.55 -17.76 -2.88
CA LEU A 99 -9.10 -19.13 -3.20
C LEU A 99 -8.88 -19.99 -1.95
N LEU A 100 -8.46 -19.38 -0.84
CA LEU A 100 -8.22 -20.07 0.42
C LEU A 100 -9.43 -20.07 1.37
N SER A 101 -10.57 -19.51 0.96
CA SER A 101 -11.75 -19.30 1.81
C SER A 101 -11.40 -18.53 3.10
N LYS A 102 -10.48 -17.59 2.99
CA LYS A 102 -10.06 -16.67 4.06
C LYS A 102 -10.67 -15.28 3.86
N LYS A 103 -10.58 -14.43 4.87
CA LYS A 103 -11.10 -13.07 4.81
C LYS A 103 -10.07 -12.10 4.26
N SER A 104 -10.54 -11.16 3.43
CA SER A 104 -9.70 -10.09 2.88
C SER A 104 -10.20 -8.70 3.27
N LEU A 105 -9.26 -7.83 3.65
CA LEU A 105 -9.48 -6.41 3.83
C LEU A 105 -8.63 -5.64 2.82
N VAL A 106 -9.29 -4.96 1.90
CA VAL A 106 -8.62 -4.15 0.88
C VAL A 106 -8.88 -2.67 1.17
N PHE A 107 -7.80 -1.92 1.35
CA PHE A 107 -7.87 -0.47 1.47
C PHE A 107 -7.68 0.18 0.10
N THR A 108 -8.34 1.28 -0.16
CA THR A 108 -8.11 2.12 -1.35
C THR A 108 -8.60 3.54 -1.12
N ASP A 109 -7.87 4.48 -1.69
CA ASP A 109 -8.18 5.92 -1.74
C ASP A 109 -8.12 6.45 -3.18
N THR A 110 -7.93 5.54 -4.16
CA THR A 110 -7.66 5.90 -5.55
C THR A 110 -8.85 5.53 -6.44
N GLU A 111 -9.78 6.46 -6.63
CA GLU A 111 -11.01 6.27 -7.39
C GLU A 111 -10.77 6.01 -8.87
N HIS A 112 -9.79 6.68 -9.45
CA HIS A 112 -9.48 6.58 -10.88
C HIS A 112 -8.74 5.30 -11.27
N ALA A 113 -8.31 4.47 -10.32
CA ALA A 113 -7.73 3.15 -10.58
C ALA A 113 -8.79 2.11 -10.98
N LYS A 114 -9.68 2.47 -11.94
CA LYS A 114 -10.87 1.68 -12.31
C LYS A 114 -10.57 0.23 -12.65
N PHE A 115 -9.48 -0.03 -13.35
CA PHE A 115 -9.11 -1.38 -13.72
C PHE A 115 -8.67 -2.21 -12.50
N ALA A 116 -7.79 -1.68 -11.66
CA ALA A 116 -7.37 -2.36 -10.44
C ALA A 116 -8.54 -2.60 -9.48
N ASN A 117 -9.39 -1.59 -9.29
CA ASN A 117 -10.59 -1.70 -8.48
C ASN A 117 -11.56 -2.75 -9.05
N GLY A 118 -11.77 -2.77 -10.38
CA GLY A 118 -12.65 -3.72 -11.07
C GLY A 118 -12.24 -5.18 -10.93
N VAL A 119 -10.94 -5.48 -10.85
CA VAL A 119 -10.43 -6.86 -10.64
C VAL A 119 -10.23 -7.21 -9.16
N THR A 120 -10.31 -6.24 -8.26
CA THR A 120 -10.14 -6.44 -6.81
C THR A 120 -11.47 -6.57 -6.06
N PHE A 121 -12.37 -5.62 -6.24
CA PHE A 121 -13.60 -5.48 -5.45
C PHE A 121 -14.54 -6.67 -5.51
N PRO A 122 -14.75 -7.36 -6.67
CA PRO A 122 -15.61 -8.53 -6.71
C PRO A 122 -15.15 -9.65 -5.76
N PHE A 123 -13.85 -9.77 -5.54
CA PHE A 123 -13.23 -10.84 -4.75
C PHE A 123 -12.96 -10.43 -3.29
N ALA A 124 -12.87 -9.14 -2.98
CA ALA A 124 -12.67 -8.65 -1.62
C ALA A 124 -13.87 -8.96 -0.72
N ASP A 125 -13.63 -9.25 0.56
CA ASP A 125 -14.69 -9.38 1.57
C ASP A 125 -15.06 -8.01 2.14
N VAL A 126 -14.06 -7.15 2.42
CA VAL A 126 -14.26 -5.79 2.92
C VAL A 126 -13.39 -4.83 2.11
N ILE A 127 -13.99 -3.72 1.69
CA ILE A 127 -13.33 -2.63 0.98
C ILE A 127 -13.34 -1.40 1.89
N CYS A 128 -12.17 -1.04 2.42
CA CYS A 128 -12.02 0.10 3.31
C CYS A 128 -11.62 1.34 2.53
N THR A 129 -12.44 2.40 2.60
CA THR A 129 -12.18 3.66 1.91
C THR A 129 -12.30 4.86 2.85
N PRO A 130 -11.57 5.97 2.60
CA PRO A 130 -11.87 7.23 3.25
C PRO A 130 -13.32 7.66 3.04
N SER A 131 -13.88 8.41 3.98
CA SER A 131 -15.26 8.95 3.84
C SER A 131 -15.44 9.87 2.63
N CYS A 132 -14.34 10.52 2.18
CA CYS A 132 -14.30 11.36 0.99
C CYS A 132 -14.20 10.57 -0.34
N PHE A 133 -14.10 9.25 -0.30
CA PHE A 133 -14.05 8.42 -1.50
C PHE A 133 -15.30 8.60 -2.35
N ASN A 134 -15.13 8.95 -3.61
CA ASN A 134 -16.16 9.64 -4.42
C ASN A 134 -17.12 8.71 -5.15
N TYR A 135 -17.08 7.40 -4.91
CA TYR A 135 -18.12 6.51 -5.40
C TYR A 135 -18.46 5.37 -4.44
N ASP A 136 -19.60 4.73 -4.70
CA ASP A 136 -20.06 3.59 -3.93
C ASP A 136 -19.44 2.29 -4.51
N ALA A 137 -18.63 1.62 -3.69
CA ALA A 137 -18.04 0.33 -4.04
C ALA A 137 -18.94 -0.87 -3.65
N GLY A 138 -20.21 -0.61 -3.29
CA GLY A 138 -21.23 -1.59 -2.97
C GLY A 138 -21.25 -2.03 -1.49
N PRO A 139 -22.00 -3.09 -1.16
CA PRO A 139 -22.32 -3.47 0.22
C PRO A 139 -21.10 -3.94 1.04
N LYS A 140 -19.97 -4.15 0.40
CA LYS A 140 -18.70 -4.54 1.06
C LYS A 140 -17.87 -3.31 1.46
N GLN A 141 -18.31 -2.09 1.11
CA GLN A 141 -17.59 -0.88 1.42
C GLN A 141 -17.80 -0.46 2.87
N VAL A 142 -16.69 -0.23 3.55
CA VAL A 142 -16.65 0.38 4.88
C VAL A 142 -15.91 1.71 4.76
N ARG A 143 -16.58 2.81 5.08
CA ARG A 143 -16.01 4.15 5.05
C ARG A 143 -15.46 4.50 6.44
N TYR A 144 -14.26 5.09 6.48
CA TYR A 144 -13.66 5.59 7.71
C TYR A 144 -13.39 7.09 7.63
N ASN A 145 -13.47 7.78 8.75
CA ASN A 145 -13.23 9.22 8.85
C ASN A 145 -11.73 9.48 8.95
N GLY A 146 -11.06 9.63 7.82
CA GLY A 146 -9.62 9.87 7.77
C GLY A 146 -9.07 9.69 6.37
N TYR A 147 -7.75 9.80 6.26
CA TYR A 147 -6.94 9.56 5.07
C TYR A 147 -5.89 8.51 5.38
N HIS A 148 -5.31 7.88 4.36
CA HIS A 148 -4.25 6.90 4.55
C HIS A 148 -3.06 7.47 5.34
N GLU A 149 -2.73 8.72 5.15
CA GLU A 149 -1.62 9.41 5.81
C GLU A 149 -1.82 9.52 7.33
N LEU A 150 -3.06 9.60 7.82
CA LEU A 150 -3.34 9.63 9.25
C LEU A 150 -2.98 8.34 9.99
N ALA A 151 -2.80 7.23 9.27
CA ALA A 151 -2.30 5.99 9.87
C ALA A 151 -0.88 6.15 10.45
N TYR A 152 -0.11 7.14 9.98
CA TYR A 152 1.27 7.38 10.42
C TYR A 152 1.59 8.84 10.74
N LEU A 153 0.75 9.81 10.38
CA LEU A 153 0.94 11.25 10.69
C LEU A 153 0.00 11.76 11.79
N HIS A 154 -0.91 10.92 12.29
CA HIS A 154 -1.79 11.32 13.38
C HIS A 154 -0.96 11.69 14.63
N PRO A 155 -1.28 12.79 15.35
CA PRO A 155 -0.51 13.25 16.51
C PRO A 155 -0.26 12.20 17.61
N ASN A 156 -1.13 11.21 17.73
CA ASN A 156 -0.95 10.09 18.67
C ASN A 156 0.14 9.08 18.23
N ARG A 157 0.66 9.21 17.00
CA ARG A 157 1.61 8.25 16.39
C ARG A 157 2.83 8.92 15.78
N PHE A 158 2.80 10.23 15.63
CA PHE A 158 3.87 10.99 15.00
C PHE A 158 4.14 12.27 15.77
N THR A 159 5.38 12.47 16.13
CA THR A 159 5.89 13.73 16.69
C THR A 159 6.89 14.30 15.68
N PRO A 160 6.69 15.52 15.17
CA PRO A 160 7.67 16.18 14.31
C PRO A 160 9.01 16.30 15.02
N ASN A 161 10.11 16.07 14.27
CA ASN A 161 11.45 16.31 14.76
C ASN A 161 11.99 17.62 14.16
N PRO A 162 12.19 18.69 14.95
CA PRO A 162 12.71 19.95 14.46
C PRO A 162 14.17 19.88 13.99
N ASP A 163 14.94 18.88 14.43
CA ASP A 163 16.34 18.70 14.00
C ASP A 163 16.48 18.55 12.48
N VAL A 164 15.42 18.10 11.80
CA VAL A 164 15.37 18.03 10.33
C VAL A 164 15.56 19.41 9.67
N LEU A 165 15.07 20.48 10.30
CA LEU A 165 15.29 21.84 9.79
C LEU A 165 16.76 22.21 9.86
N THR A 166 17.44 21.86 10.94
CA THR A 166 18.88 22.07 11.12
C THR A 166 19.70 21.31 10.06
N GLU A 167 19.32 20.07 9.73
CA GLU A 167 19.94 19.29 8.65
C GLU A 167 19.79 19.96 7.27
N LEU A 168 18.78 20.80 7.11
CA LEU A 168 18.47 21.56 5.87
C LEU A 168 19.01 23.00 5.91
N ASP A 169 19.79 23.39 6.92
CA ASP A 169 20.25 24.75 7.16
C ASP A 169 19.09 25.77 7.25
N LEU A 170 17.95 25.34 7.83
CA LEU A 170 16.77 26.17 8.05
C LEU A 170 16.56 26.45 9.53
N ALA A 171 16.17 27.67 9.85
CA ALA A 171 15.62 28.02 11.15
C ALA A 171 14.12 27.66 11.22
N GLU A 172 13.55 27.59 12.44
CA GLU A 172 12.17 27.18 12.66
C GLU A 172 11.15 28.09 11.94
N ASP A 173 11.47 29.39 11.80
CA ASP A 173 10.62 30.39 11.16
C ASP A 173 11.00 30.71 9.71
N ASP A 174 11.98 30.00 9.14
CA ASP A 174 12.40 30.24 7.76
C ASP A 174 11.33 29.78 6.77
N PRO A 175 10.93 30.62 5.81
CA PRO A 175 10.00 30.22 4.77
C PRO A 175 10.69 29.26 3.78
N PHE A 176 10.07 28.13 3.48
CA PHE A 176 10.58 27.21 2.46
C PHE A 176 9.46 26.67 1.56
N ILE A 177 9.84 26.22 0.38
CA ILE A 177 8.93 25.62 -0.60
C ILE A 177 9.38 24.22 -0.90
N ILE A 178 8.47 23.25 -0.76
CA ILE A 178 8.70 21.86 -1.17
C ILE A 178 8.24 21.69 -2.61
N VAL A 179 9.17 21.36 -3.51
CA VAL A 179 8.88 21.02 -4.91
C VAL A 179 9.10 19.53 -5.12
N ARG A 180 8.06 18.81 -5.53
CA ARG A 180 8.14 17.38 -5.82
C ARG A 180 7.86 17.11 -7.30
N PHE A 181 8.83 16.51 -7.97
CA PHE A 181 8.65 15.99 -9.32
C PHE A 181 8.14 14.56 -9.28
N VAL A 182 7.21 14.23 -10.18
CA VAL A 182 6.60 12.90 -10.32
C VAL A 182 7.14 12.22 -11.56
N SER A 183 7.48 10.94 -11.44
CA SER A 183 8.07 10.17 -12.55
C SER A 183 7.06 9.76 -13.64
N TRP A 184 5.75 9.92 -13.41
CA TRP A 184 4.66 9.54 -14.32
C TRP A 184 4.74 8.08 -14.81
N GLN A 185 5.17 7.16 -13.94
CA GLN A 185 5.37 5.74 -14.28
C GLN A 185 4.34 4.80 -13.64
N ALA A 186 3.38 5.32 -12.88
CA ALA A 186 2.34 4.50 -12.29
C ALA A 186 1.29 4.07 -13.33
N SER A 187 0.61 2.96 -13.07
CA SER A 187 -0.39 2.42 -14.00
C SER A 187 -1.57 3.35 -14.27
N HIS A 188 -1.83 4.29 -13.37
CA HIS A 188 -2.87 5.32 -13.50
C HIS A 188 -2.39 6.59 -14.20
N ASP A 189 -1.07 6.74 -14.45
CA ASP A 189 -0.49 7.90 -15.11
C ASP A 189 -0.48 7.76 -16.65
N VAL A 190 -1.01 6.69 -17.20
CA VAL A 190 -1.02 6.44 -18.65
C VAL A 190 -1.74 7.58 -19.38
N GLY A 191 -0.98 8.32 -20.20
CA GLY A 191 -1.49 9.49 -20.94
C GLY A 191 -1.36 10.82 -20.19
N GLN A 192 -0.87 10.81 -18.96
CA GLN A 192 -0.59 12.02 -18.19
C GLN A 192 0.83 12.52 -18.46
N HIS A 193 1.02 13.84 -18.41
CA HIS A 193 2.29 14.50 -18.61
C HIS A 193 2.46 15.61 -17.58
N GLY A 194 3.65 15.69 -16.98
CA GLY A 194 4.03 16.78 -16.10
C GLY A 194 4.49 18.03 -16.87
N ILE A 195 5.14 18.93 -16.15
CA ILE A 195 5.82 20.08 -16.73
C ILE A 195 6.87 19.57 -17.71
N ARG A 196 6.75 19.96 -18.98
CA ARG A 196 7.75 19.70 -20.01
C ARG A 196 8.53 20.97 -20.23
N ASP A 197 9.84 20.87 -20.33
CA ASP A 197 10.63 21.95 -20.87
C ASP A 197 10.11 22.27 -22.28
N LYS A 198 9.52 23.44 -22.45
CA LYS A 198 9.36 24.00 -23.79
C LYS A 198 10.72 24.63 -24.12
N VAL A 199 11.56 23.87 -24.81
CA VAL A 199 12.69 24.42 -25.54
C VAL A 199 12.18 25.12 -26.77
#